data_00278e6e3399cb7eaf6602629ee8d681
#
_entry.id   00278e6e3399cb7eaf6602629ee8d681
#
_cell.length_a   1.000
_cell.length_b   1.000
_cell.length_c   1.000
_cell.angle_alpha   90.00
_cell.angle_beta   90.00
_cell.angle_gamma   90.00
#
_symmetry.space_group_name_H-M   'P 1'
#
loop_
_entity.id
_entity.type
_entity.pdbx_description
1 polymer ?
#
loop_
_entity_poly.entity_id
_entity_poly.type
_entity_poly.pdbx_seq_one_letter_code
_entity_poly.pdbx_strand_id
1 'polypeptide(L)'
;YIVPKVYPDYSTPRILAMSYEHGVPINSNAIMSLSQERRNALAMASLEICCREVFEWGEMQTDPNFGNYLVRLGDGISTPDQIILLDFGAVRDFPEDLLSLARTLTRASVLRERENLVSSMKGFSFFDEMGIENKKKIAEVCLLAVEPFTKLEDAPKETVTEDGKYIWAKSNLHTRVLMQATKSAANREF
;
A
#
# COMPACT_ATOMS: atom_id res chain seq x y z
N TYR A 1 7.47 11.16 9.58
CA TYR A 1 7.32 9.98 10.45
C TYR A 1 8.17 10.12 11.70
N ILE A 2 7.77 9.38 12.74
CA ILE A 2 8.51 9.25 13.99
C ILE A 2 8.74 7.76 14.22
N VAL A 3 9.97 7.40 14.52
CA VAL A 3 10.33 6.05 14.99
C VAL A 3 10.89 6.19 16.39
N PRO A 4 10.38 5.45 17.40
CA PRO A 4 10.91 5.50 18.76
C PRO A 4 12.42 5.18 18.79
N LYS A 5 13.16 5.95 19.58
CA LYS A 5 14.59 5.68 19.80
C LYS A 5 14.76 4.45 20.66
N VAL A 6 15.50 3.47 20.17
CA VAL A 6 15.86 2.27 20.97
C VAL A 6 17.02 2.61 21.91
N TYR A 7 16.97 2.07 23.14
CA TYR A 7 18.01 2.16 24.15
C TYR A 7 18.67 0.78 24.32
N PRO A 8 19.78 0.50 23.58
CA PRO A 8 20.40 -0.82 23.62
C PRO A 8 20.87 -1.24 25.01
N ASP A 9 21.40 -0.31 25.81
CA ASP A 9 21.90 -0.56 27.17
C ASP A 9 20.80 -1.05 28.14
N TYR A 10 19.53 -0.80 27.82
CA TYR A 10 18.37 -1.23 28.60
C TYR A 10 17.57 -2.35 27.91
N SER A 11 18.05 -2.79 26.75
CA SER A 11 17.39 -3.83 25.96
C SER A 11 18.10 -5.19 26.13
N THR A 12 17.32 -6.27 26.00
CA THR A 12 17.82 -7.66 26.06
C THR A 12 17.14 -8.47 24.95
N PRO A 13 17.53 -9.72 24.69
CA PRO A 13 16.81 -10.56 23.72
C PRO A 13 15.31 -10.77 24.00
N ARG A 14 14.83 -10.39 25.18
CA ARG A 14 13.43 -10.54 25.60
C ARG A 14 12.76 -9.23 26.04
N ILE A 15 13.50 -8.12 26.05
CA ILE A 15 13.02 -6.81 26.48
C ILE A 15 13.52 -5.77 25.49
N LEU A 16 12.62 -5.03 24.87
CA LEU A 16 12.93 -3.87 24.06
C LEU A 16 12.65 -2.59 24.85
N ALA A 17 13.69 -1.80 25.13
CA ALA A 17 13.57 -0.49 25.76
C ALA A 17 13.66 0.59 24.68
N MET A 18 12.63 1.44 24.60
CA MET A 18 12.57 2.52 23.61
C MET A 18 11.94 3.79 24.19
N SER A 19 12.11 4.91 23.52
CA SER A 19 11.44 6.16 23.91
C SER A 19 9.93 6.00 23.85
N TYR A 20 9.25 6.62 24.82
CA TYR A 20 7.79 6.71 24.77
C TYR A 20 7.37 7.87 23.87
N GLU A 21 6.56 7.58 22.87
CA GLU A 21 6.05 8.60 21.95
C GLU A 21 4.58 8.88 22.22
N HIS A 22 4.27 10.16 22.46
CA HIS A 22 2.89 10.59 22.67
C HIS A 22 2.15 10.68 21.34
N GLY A 23 1.03 10.00 21.23
CA GLY A 23 0.17 10.01 20.06
C GLY A 23 -1.18 9.37 20.33
N VAL A 24 -2.10 9.52 19.39
CA VAL A 24 -3.42 8.87 19.41
C VAL A 24 -3.45 7.73 18.40
N PRO A 25 -4.20 6.65 18.63
CA PRO A 25 -4.33 5.57 17.64
C PRO A 25 -4.82 6.11 16.29
N ILE A 26 -4.22 5.65 15.19
CA ILE A 26 -4.53 6.13 13.84
C ILE A 26 -6.01 5.92 13.45
N ASN A 27 -6.67 4.93 14.03
CA ASN A 27 -8.09 4.62 13.83
C ASN A 27 -9.02 5.21 14.90
N SER A 28 -8.55 6.16 15.72
CA SER A 28 -9.32 6.74 16.82
C SER A 28 -10.31 7.83 16.35
N ASN A 29 -11.28 8.13 17.22
CA ASN A 29 -12.21 9.23 16.99
C ASN A 29 -11.50 10.60 16.87
N ALA A 30 -10.34 10.77 17.51
CA ALA A 30 -9.55 12.00 17.38
C ALA A 30 -9.12 12.22 15.93
N ILE A 31 -8.69 11.15 15.22
CA ILE A 31 -8.34 11.22 13.80
C ILE A 31 -9.59 11.43 12.93
N MET A 32 -10.68 10.74 13.22
CA MET A 32 -11.92 10.88 12.46
C MET A 32 -12.52 12.29 12.54
N SER A 33 -12.24 13.03 13.63
CA SER A 33 -12.69 14.41 13.86
C SER A 33 -11.81 15.47 13.19
N LEU A 34 -10.67 15.11 12.63
CA LEU A 34 -9.82 16.03 11.87
C LEU A 34 -10.51 16.51 10.59
N SER A 35 -10.06 17.64 10.06
CA SER A 35 -10.49 18.10 8.74
C SER A 35 -10.19 17.05 7.66
N GLN A 36 -10.95 17.08 6.58
CA GLN A 36 -10.71 16.16 5.46
C GLN A 36 -9.29 16.29 4.90
N GLU A 37 -8.76 17.52 4.86
CA GLU A 37 -7.40 17.80 4.39
C GLU A 37 -6.35 17.10 5.26
N ARG A 38 -6.45 17.21 6.60
CA ARG A 38 -5.52 16.55 7.53
C ARG A 38 -5.61 15.02 7.42
N ARG A 39 -6.82 14.46 7.31
CA ARG A 39 -7.00 13.02 7.09
C ARG A 39 -6.40 12.57 5.76
N ASN A 40 -6.57 13.35 4.69
CA ASN A 40 -5.95 13.06 3.40
C ASN A 40 -4.43 13.09 3.48
N ALA A 41 -3.84 14.05 4.20
CA ALA A 41 -2.40 14.12 4.40
C ALA A 41 -1.85 12.87 5.13
N LEU A 42 -2.53 12.41 6.17
CA LEU A 42 -2.17 11.17 6.87
C LEU A 42 -2.31 9.93 5.97
N ALA A 43 -3.37 9.85 5.17
CA ALA A 43 -3.56 8.75 4.22
C ALA A 43 -2.48 8.75 3.14
N MET A 44 -2.12 9.91 2.60
CA MET A 44 -1.01 10.05 1.64
C MET A 44 0.32 9.65 2.25
N ALA A 45 0.62 10.07 3.49
CA ALA A 45 1.81 9.64 4.19
C ALA A 45 1.83 8.09 4.36
N SER A 46 0.72 7.48 4.81
CA SER A 46 0.63 6.02 4.92
C SER A 46 0.88 5.30 3.59
N LEU A 47 0.36 5.84 2.49
CA LEU A 47 0.60 5.28 1.16
C LEU A 47 2.05 5.46 0.71
N GLU A 48 2.64 6.63 0.99
CA GLU A 48 4.04 6.92 0.67
C GLU A 48 4.99 5.91 1.31
N ILE A 49 4.80 5.57 2.60
CA ILE A 49 5.67 4.60 3.26
C ILE A 49 5.56 3.23 2.60
N CYS A 50 4.34 2.75 2.29
CA CYS A 50 4.17 1.49 1.56
C CYS A 50 4.86 1.48 0.18
N CYS A 51 4.80 2.61 -0.53
CA CYS A 51 5.51 2.73 -1.81
C CYS A 51 7.03 2.70 -1.62
N ARG A 52 7.56 3.38 -0.61
CA ARG A 52 9.01 3.37 -0.31
C ARG A 52 9.49 2.00 0.12
N GLU A 53 8.72 1.29 0.92
CA GLU A 53 9.01 -0.09 1.32
C GLU A 53 9.25 -0.99 0.10
N VAL A 54 8.34 -0.96 -0.88
CA VAL A 54 8.44 -1.83 -2.07
C VAL A 54 9.43 -1.29 -3.11
N PHE A 55 9.38 0.01 -3.41
CA PHE A 55 10.07 0.54 -4.59
C PHE A 55 11.46 1.11 -4.28
N GLU A 56 11.71 1.52 -3.05
CA GLU A 56 12.96 2.17 -2.64
C GLU A 56 13.81 1.27 -1.74
N TRP A 57 13.22 0.72 -0.67
CA TRP A 57 13.99 -0.02 0.35
C TRP A 57 14.09 -1.53 0.08
N GLY A 58 13.10 -2.12 -0.55
CA GLY A 58 13.03 -3.58 -0.74
C GLY A 58 12.70 -4.35 0.53
N GLU A 59 12.27 -3.65 1.57
CA GLU A 59 11.85 -4.16 2.86
C GLU A 59 10.40 -3.74 3.10
N MET A 60 9.52 -4.65 3.53
CA MET A 60 8.11 -4.34 3.75
C MET A 60 7.64 -4.80 5.11
N GLN A 61 6.89 -3.95 5.79
CA GLN A 61 6.07 -4.35 6.94
C GLN A 61 4.94 -5.27 6.48
N THR A 62 4.97 -6.54 6.92
CA THR A 62 4.01 -7.56 6.49
C THR A 62 2.84 -7.75 7.46
N ASP A 63 2.83 -7.02 8.58
CA ASP A 63 1.71 -6.92 9.53
C ASP A 63 1.25 -5.47 9.72
N PRO A 64 0.52 -4.89 8.76
CA PRO A 64 0.08 -3.50 8.80
C PRO A 64 -1.13 -3.30 9.74
N ASN A 65 -1.06 -3.82 10.95
CA ASN A 65 -2.10 -3.64 11.97
C ASN A 65 -2.17 -2.19 12.43
N PHE A 66 -3.36 -1.61 12.50
CA PHE A 66 -3.56 -0.24 12.98
C PHE A 66 -3.03 0.01 14.40
N GLY A 67 -2.93 -1.02 15.23
CA GLY A 67 -2.31 -0.94 16.57
C GLY A 67 -0.83 -0.57 16.55
N ASN A 68 -0.16 -0.77 15.43
CA ASN A 68 1.27 -0.45 15.24
C ASN A 68 1.51 1.01 14.85
N TYR A 69 0.44 1.81 14.70
CA TYR A 69 0.52 3.18 14.24
C TYR A 69 -0.19 4.15 15.20
N LEU A 70 0.55 5.12 15.71
CA LEU A 70 -0.02 6.27 16.39
C LEU A 70 0.14 7.52 15.51
N VAL A 71 -0.60 8.57 15.85
CA VAL A 71 -0.44 9.88 15.23
C VAL A 71 -0.17 10.91 16.31
N ARG A 72 0.94 11.61 16.20
CA ARG A 72 1.19 12.85 16.94
C ARG A 72 0.45 13.96 16.21
N LEU A 73 -0.58 14.50 16.85
CA LEU A 73 -1.34 15.59 16.28
C LEU A 73 -0.54 16.90 16.33
N GLY A 74 -0.44 17.55 15.19
CA GLY A 74 0.04 18.91 15.08
C GLY A 74 -1.05 19.93 15.40
N ASP A 75 -0.71 21.21 15.29
CA ASP A 75 -1.65 22.33 15.50
C ASP A 75 -2.53 22.61 14.26
N GLY A 76 -2.26 21.96 13.15
CA GLY A 76 -2.96 22.13 11.88
C GLY A 76 -2.62 23.43 11.12
N ILE A 77 -1.66 24.21 11.61
CA ILE A 77 -1.23 25.51 11.04
C ILE A 77 0.27 25.48 10.72
N SER A 78 1.11 25.31 11.74
CA SER A 78 2.58 25.35 11.61
C SER A 78 3.23 23.99 11.82
N THR A 79 2.57 23.10 12.55
CA THR A 79 3.07 21.77 12.87
C THR A 79 2.22 20.71 12.20
N PRO A 80 2.77 19.89 11.29
CA PRO A 80 2.03 18.83 10.64
C PRO A 80 1.74 17.65 11.60
N ASP A 81 0.70 16.89 11.28
CA ASP A 81 0.48 15.60 11.91
C ASP A 81 1.58 14.62 11.49
N GLN A 82 2.04 13.78 12.43
CA GLN A 82 3.13 12.83 12.17
C GLN A 82 2.71 11.42 12.55
N ILE A 83 2.92 10.45 11.66
CA ILE A 83 2.70 9.04 11.95
C ILE A 83 3.89 8.52 12.76
N ILE A 84 3.59 7.83 13.87
CA ILE A 84 4.55 7.15 14.74
C ILE A 84 4.47 5.66 14.41
N LEU A 85 5.61 5.08 14.04
CA LEU A 85 5.76 3.67 13.70
C LEU A 85 6.31 2.92 14.91
N LEU A 86 5.53 1.99 15.48
CA LEU A 86 5.86 1.37 16.77
C LEU A 86 6.47 -0.03 16.64
N ASP A 87 6.11 -0.79 15.61
CA ASP A 87 6.47 -2.20 15.49
C ASP A 87 7.09 -2.51 14.13
N PHE A 88 8.26 -3.12 14.17
CA PHE A 88 9.02 -3.59 13.01
C PHE A 88 9.28 -5.11 13.05
N GLY A 89 8.60 -5.84 13.95
CA GLY A 89 8.82 -7.26 14.19
C GLY A 89 8.45 -8.16 13.00
N ALA A 90 7.63 -7.66 12.09
CA ALA A 90 7.21 -8.38 10.89
C ALA A 90 7.76 -7.76 9.58
N VAL A 91 8.83 -6.97 9.65
CA VAL A 91 9.51 -6.48 8.43
C VAL A 91 10.25 -7.64 7.76
N ARG A 92 10.12 -7.73 6.44
CA ARG A 92 10.75 -8.76 5.61
C ARG A 92 11.44 -8.15 4.40
N ASP A 93 12.64 -8.67 4.13
CA ASP A 93 13.37 -8.41 2.89
C ASP A 93 12.72 -9.17 1.73
N PHE A 94 12.62 -8.52 0.59
CA PHE A 94 12.18 -9.14 -0.65
C PHE A 94 13.33 -9.34 -1.61
N PRO A 95 13.43 -10.52 -2.27
CA PRO A 95 14.43 -10.76 -3.30
C PRO A 95 14.31 -9.74 -4.45
N GLU A 96 15.45 -9.32 -5.02
CA GLU A 96 15.47 -8.28 -6.05
C GLU A 96 14.71 -8.67 -7.33
N ASP A 97 14.65 -9.94 -7.66
CA ASP A 97 13.85 -10.44 -8.78
C ASP A 97 12.35 -10.18 -8.56
N LEU A 98 11.85 -10.42 -7.35
CA LEU A 98 10.46 -10.10 -6.97
C LEU A 98 10.19 -8.60 -6.99
N LEU A 99 11.13 -7.79 -6.49
CA LEU A 99 11.01 -6.33 -6.51
C LEU A 99 11.03 -5.78 -7.94
N SER A 100 11.92 -6.31 -8.79
CA SER A 100 12.00 -5.96 -10.21
C SER A 100 10.68 -6.29 -10.93
N LEU A 101 10.11 -7.46 -10.65
CA LEU A 101 8.79 -7.84 -11.16
C LEU A 101 7.71 -6.87 -10.69
N ALA A 102 7.64 -6.59 -9.39
CA ALA A 102 6.64 -5.67 -8.81
C ALA A 102 6.73 -4.27 -9.44
N ARG A 103 7.96 -3.74 -9.58
CA ARG A 103 8.20 -2.44 -10.24
C ARG A 103 7.75 -2.45 -11.70
N THR A 104 8.08 -3.53 -12.44
CA THR A 104 7.72 -3.67 -13.86
C THR A 104 6.21 -3.79 -14.04
N LEU A 105 5.54 -4.64 -13.26
CA LEU A 105 4.09 -4.81 -13.32
C LEU A 105 3.36 -3.51 -12.92
N THR A 106 3.80 -2.84 -11.87
CA THR A 106 3.20 -1.57 -11.44
C THR A 106 3.34 -0.49 -12.52
N ARG A 107 4.55 -0.33 -13.08
CA ARG A 107 4.80 0.62 -14.16
C ARG A 107 3.90 0.35 -15.37
N ALA A 108 3.90 -0.89 -15.88
CA ALA A 108 3.09 -1.27 -17.03
C ALA A 108 1.58 -1.11 -16.76
N SER A 109 1.16 -1.36 -15.52
CA SER A 109 -0.24 -1.15 -15.09
C SER A 109 -0.64 0.32 -15.10
N VAL A 110 0.19 1.20 -14.52
CA VAL A 110 -0.06 2.65 -14.49
C VAL A 110 -0.08 3.23 -15.90
N LEU A 111 0.78 2.75 -16.79
CA LEU A 111 0.84 3.16 -18.19
C LEU A 111 -0.22 2.47 -19.08
N ARG A 112 -1.03 1.57 -18.52
CA ARG A 112 -2.07 0.79 -19.24
C ARG A 112 -1.50 -0.07 -20.38
N GLU A 113 -0.26 -0.53 -20.29
CA GLU A 113 0.46 -1.33 -21.28
C GLU A 113 0.12 -2.82 -21.13
N ARG A 114 -1.07 -3.25 -21.55
CA ARG A 114 -1.59 -4.62 -21.34
C ARG A 114 -0.68 -5.72 -21.88
N GLU A 115 -0.10 -5.54 -23.06
CA GLU A 115 0.80 -6.53 -23.67
C GLU A 115 2.10 -6.65 -22.87
N ASN A 116 2.63 -5.52 -22.39
CA ASN A 116 3.82 -5.49 -21.54
C ASN A 116 3.55 -6.13 -20.17
N LEU A 117 2.36 -5.97 -19.60
CA LEU A 117 1.98 -6.65 -18.37
C LEU A 117 2.10 -8.17 -18.50
N VAL A 118 1.51 -8.75 -19.56
CA VAL A 118 1.53 -10.19 -19.79
C VAL A 118 2.94 -10.68 -20.11
N SER A 119 3.68 -9.93 -20.93
CA SER A 119 5.06 -10.30 -21.31
C SER A 119 6.04 -10.21 -20.15
N SER A 120 5.85 -9.25 -19.24
CA SER A 120 6.68 -9.06 -18.04
C SER A 120 6.59 -10.21 -17.03
N MET A 121 5.55 -11.04 -17.13
CA MET A 121 5.39 -12.22 -16.27
C MET A 121 6.27 -13.40 -16.75
N LYS A 122 6.83 -13.31 -17.94
CA LYS A 122 7.69 -14.37 -18.51
C LYS A 122 9.05 -14.36 -17.84
N GLY A 123 9.54 -15.55 -17.49
CA GLY A 123 10.85 -15.72 -16.83
C GLY A 123 10.80 -15.66 -15.31
N PHE A 124 9.60 -15.49 -14.73
CA PHE A 124 9.39 -15.65 -13.29
C PHE A 124 8.72 -17.01 -13.04
N SER A 125 9.39 -17.87 -12.28
CA SER A 125 8.98 -19.26 -12.06
C SER A 125 7.51 -19.40 -11.64
N PHE A 126 7.01 -18.47 -10.84
CA PHE A 126 5.60 -18.44 -10.40
C PHE A 126 4.61 -18.36 -11.59
N PHE A 127 5.01 -17.71 -12.69
CA PHE A 127 4.16 -17.51 -13.87
C PHE A 127 4.49 -18.46 -15.02
N ASP A 128 5.64 -19.13 -15.01
CA ASP A 128 6.11 -19.90 -16.18
C ASP A 128 5.17 -21.05 -16.54
N GLU A 129 4.61 -21.73 -15.52
CA GLU A 129 3.63 -22.81 -15.69
C GLU A 129 2.21 -22.30 -15.97
N MET A 130 1.99 -20.99 -15.88
CA MET A 130 0.67 -20.39 -16.02
C MET A 130 0.31 -20.14 -17.50
N GLY A 131 -0.84 -20.65 -17.93
CA GLY A 131 -1.39 -20.39 -19.26
C GLY A 131 -1.64 -18.91 -19.54
N ILE A 132 -1.60 -18.52 -20.80
CA ILE A 132 -1.74 -17.12 -21.25
C ILE A 132 -3.03 -16.46 -20.77
N GLU A 133 -4.14 -17.18 -20.72
CA GLU A 133 -5.42 -16.64 -20.27
C GLU A 133 -5.40 -16.29 -18.77
N ASN A 134 -4.71 -17.07 -17.95
CA ASN A 134 -4.56 -16.76 -16.53
C ASN A 134 -3.62 -15.55 -16.31
N LYS A 135 -2.55 -15.42 -17.11
CA LYS A 135 -1.69 -14.22 -17.12
C LYS A 135 -2.51 -12.95 -17.47
N LYS A 136 -3.39 -13.03 -18.47
CA LYS A 136 -4.30 -11.92 -18.82
C LYS A 136 -5.24 -11.55 -17.67
N LYS A 137 -5.79 -12.53 -16.96
CA LYS A 137 -6.64 -12.28 -15.78
C LYS A 137 -5.88 -11.58 -14.66
N ILE A 138 -4.62 -11.97 -14.42
CA ILE A 138 -3.77 -11.28 -13.44
C ILE A 138 -3.47 -9.85 -13.90
N ALA A 139 -3.20 -9.64 -15.19
CA ALA A 139 -3.01 -8.31 -15.74
C ALA A 139 -4.23 -7.40 -15.49
N GLU A 140 -5.47 -7.92 -15.63
CA GLU A 140 -6.68 -7.17 -15.29
C GLU A 140 -6.76 -6.80 -13.79
N VAL A 141 -6.32 -7.70 -12.90
CA VAL A 141 -6.23 -7.40 -11.45
C VAL A 141 -5.21 -6.27 -11.21
N CYS A 142 -4.05 -6.34 -11.85
CA CYS A 142 -3.01 -5.31 -11.73
C CYS A 142 -3.50 -3.94 -12.24
N LEU A 143 -4.17 -3.92 -13.40
CA LEU A 143 -4.75 -2.70 -13.98
C LEU A 143 -5.83 -2.08 -13.08
N LEU A 144 -6.63 -2.91 -12.43
CA LEU A 144 -7.66 -2.45 -11.49
C LEU A 144 -7.03 -1.91 -10.20
N ALA A 145 -6.01 -2.59 -9.67
CA ALA A 145 -5.35 -2.20 -8.42
C ALA A 145 -4.72 -0.80 -8.48
N VAL A 146 -4.25 -0.38 -9.66
CA VAL A 146 -3.62 0.93 -9.86
C VAL A 146 -4.60 2.01 -10.35
N GLU A 147 -5.90 1.75 -10.42
CA GLU A 147 -6.93 2.68 -10.91
C GLU A 147 -6.77 4.11 -10.33
N PRO A 148 -6.52 4.31 -9.01
CA PRO A 148 -6.37 5.65 -8.45
C PRO A 148 -5.14 6.43 -8.93
N PHE A 149 -4.16 5.75 -9.52
CA PHE A 149 -2.88 6.31 -9.96
C PHE A 149 -2.79 6.50 -11.47
N THR A 150 -3.89 6.26 -12.18
CA THR A 150 -3.98 6.38 -13.63
C THR A 150 -4.79 7.61 -14.03
N LYS A 151 -4.96 7.85 -15.32
CA LYS A 151 -5.91 8.86 -15.80
C LYS A 151 -7.32 8.44 -15.39
N LEU A 152 -8.00 9.28 -14.62
CA LEU A 152 -9.30 8.97 -14.02
C LEU A 152 -10.48 9.02 -15.03
N GLU A 153 -10.21 9.25 -16.29
CA GLU A 153 -11.20 9.24 -17.38
C GLU A 153 -11.89 7.86 -17.51
N ASP A 154 -11.14 6.79 -17.19
CA ASP A 154 -11.61 5.40 -17.25
C ASP A 154 -12.19 4.89 -15.92
N ALA A 155 -12.09 5.68 -14.84
CA ALA A 155 -12.63 5.32 -13.54
C ALA A 155 -14.14 5.49 -13.50
N PRO A 156 -14.87 4.72 -12.67
CA PRO A 156 -16.31 4.93 -12.49
C PRO A 156 -16.59 6.39 -12.07
N LYS A 157 -17.52 7.06 -12.77
CA LYS A 157 -17.78 8.50 -12.58
C LYS A 157 -18.10 8.88 -11.13
N GLU A 158 -18.76 8.00 -10.39
CA GLU A 158 -19.08 8.17 -8.98
C GLU A 158 -17.84 8.15 -8.06
N THR A 159 -16.71 7.68 -8.57
CA THR A 159 -15.44 7.59 -7.83
C THR A 159 -14.50 8.75 -8.11
N VAL A 160 -14.93 9.73 -8.89
CA VAL A 160 -14.14 10.91 -9.24
C VAL A 160 -14.92 12.17 -8.90
N THR A 161 -14.24 13.16 -8.29
CA THR A 161 -14.80 14.48 -8.02
C THR A 161 -14.84 15.32 -9.29
N GLU A 162 -15.60 16.42 -9.30
CA GLU A 162 -15.65 17.37 -10.42
C GLU A 162 -14.27 17.99 -10.74
N ASP A 163 -13.42 18.14 -9.72
CA ASP A 163 -12.04 18.62 -9.84
C ASP A 163 -11.00 17.51 -10.11
N GLY A 164 -11.47 16.30 -10.47
CA GLY A 164 -10.62 15.22 -10.95
C GLY A 164 -9.84 14.48 -9.86
N LYS A 165 -10.35 14.44 -8.62
CA LYS A 165 -9.74 13.68 -7.51
C LYS A 165 -10.46 12.35 -7.30
N TYR A 166 -9.70 11.31 -6.99
CA TYR A 166 -10.25 9.98 -6.72
C TYR A 166 -10.90 9.90 -5.32
N ILE A 167 -12.14 9.39 -5.26
CA ILE A 167 -12.92 9.25 -4.02
C ILE A 167 -12.80 7.80 -3.51
N TRP A 168 -11.80 7.50 -2.71
CA TRP A 168 -11.55 6.18 -2.17
C TRP A 168 -12.77 5.56 -1.49
N ALA A 169 -13.49 6.33 -0.68
CA ALA A 169 -14.66 5.85 0.07
C ALA A 169 -15.82 5.36 -0.82
N LYS A 170 -15.92 5.85 -2.06
CA LYS A 170 -16.95 5.46 -3.02
C LYS A 170 -16.49 4.38 -3.99
N SER A 171 -15.20 4.17 -4.11
CA SER A 171 -14.63 3.31 -5.15
C SER A 171 -14.88 1.81 -4.92
N ASN A 172 -15.03 1.38 -3.66
CA ASN A 172 -15.02 -0.04 -3.28
C ASN A 172 -13.85 -0.82 -3.92
N LEU A 173 -12.73 -0.13 -4.19
CA LEU A 173 -11.61 -0.68 -4.96
C LEU A 173 -11.11 -1.98 -4.36
N HIS A 174 -10.91 -2.04 -3.05
CA HIS A 174 -10.45 -3.23 -2.36
C HIS A 174 -11.37 -4.44 -2.67
N THR A 175 -12.70 -4.27 -2.55
CA THR A 175 -13.66 -5.34 -2.84
C THR A 175 -13.65 -5.74 -4.31
N ARG A 176 -13.53 -4.75 -5.22
CA ARG A 176 -13.46 -5.00 -6.67
C ARG A 176 -12.20 -5.78 -7.05
N VAL A 177 -11.05 -5.39 -6.51
CA VAL A 177 -9.76 -6.10 -6.72
C VAL A 177 -9.84 -7.52 -6.17
N LEU A 178 -10.36 -7.71 -4.95
CA LEU A 178 -10.51 -9.03 -4.34
C LEU A 178 -11.44 -9.93 -5.17
N MET A 179 -12.60 -9.41 -5.61
CA MET A 179 -13.54 -10.16 -6.46
C MET A 179 -12.90 -10.54 -7.80
N GLN A 180 -12.11 -9.66 -8.40
CA GLN A 180 -11.42 -9.94 -9.66
C GLN A 180 -10.34 -11.02 -9.46
N ALA A 181 -9.57 -10.92 -8.36
CA ALA A 181 -8.55 -11.91 -8.03
C ALA A 181 -9.16 -13.29 -7.75
N THR A 182 -10.26 -13.37 -6.99
CA THR A 182 -10.95 -14.65 -6.70
C THR A 182 -11.56 -15.29 -7.94
N LYS A 183 -12.17 -14.51 -8.84
CA LYS A 183 -12.64 -15.01 -10.15
C LYS A 183 -11.47 -15.56 -10.98
N SER A 184 -10.32 -14.91 -10.91
CA SER A 184 -9.12 -15.37 -11.62
C SER A 184 -8.54 -16.66 -11.04
N ALA A 185 -8.69 -16.88 -9.73
CA ALA A 185 -8.24 -18.09 -9.04
C ALA A 185 -9.22 -19.28 -9.22
N ALA A 186 -10.53 -19.02 -9.19
CA ALA A 186 -11.57 -20.07 -9.29
C ALA A 186 -11.61 -20.81 -10.64
N ASN A 187 -11.07 -20.18 -11.70
CA ASN A 187 -10.99 -20.76 -13.05
C ASN A 187 -9.63 -21.45 -13.30
N ARG A 188 -8.92 -21.84 -12.26
CA ARG A 188 -7.77 -22.76 -12.41
C ARG A 188 -8.34 -24.16 -12.59
N GLU A 189 -8.51 -24.60 -13.81
CA GLU A 189 -8.51 -26.02 -14.14
C GLU A 189 -7.08 -26.52 -13.87
N PHE A 190 -6.94 -27.42 -12.90
CA PHE A 190 -5.73 -28.16 -12.61
C PHE A 190 -5.52 -29.23 -13.69
#